data_630c8bec88973c390e502cb67db92366
#
_entry.id   630c8bec88973c390e502cb67db92366
#
_cell.length_a   1.000
_cell.length_b   1.000
_cell.length_c   1.000
_cell.angle_alpha   90.00
_cell.angle_beta   90.00
_cell.angle_gamma   90.00
#
_symmetry.space_group_name_H-M   'P 1'
#
loop_
_entity.id
_entity.type
_entity.pdbx_description
1 polymer ?
#
loop_
_entity_poly.entity_id
_entity_poly.type
_entity_poly.pdbx_seq_one_letter_code
_entity_poly.pdbx_strand_id
1 'polypeptide(L)'
;MFAKSFIPYGGYWCSPFARWQGSFANLHTIKFAAEVTRKALEARKVDPKIFSNVYLGMTVPAPASFYGAPWLAGMIGAEGVTGPVFSQACATSARVIGSAARAVETEDDASILCVTADRTSNGPHLLYPNPTNPGARGDSEDWVWDNFNRDPFVGNAMIQTAENTAKECGITTAEQHEVMLMRYAQYQKALENDAAFHKKYMSVVEVNPSGKKVVATVMDDEGVFPSTAEGLAKLKPILPDGTVTYGGQTYPADGNAGMIVTTKEKARELSKDSKIEIQLLSFNEGRAEKGYMPKANAPAARGALKKAGVDIKDIKAIKTHNPFAVNDIFLNRELGIPLDKMNNYGSSLIWGHP
;
A
#
# COMPACT_ATOMS: atom_id res chain seq x y z
N MET A 1 -18.99 4.05 14.16
CA MET A 1 -19.29 3.72 12.76
C MET A 1 -19.36 5.02 11.98
N PHE A 2 -18.78 5.07 10.80
CA PHE A 2 -18.93 6.21 9.90
C PHE A 2 -20.32 6.18 9.24
N ALA A 3 -20.94 7.33 9.09
CA ALA A 3 -22.28 7.46 8.52
C ALA A 3 -22.29 8.26 7.21
N LYS A 4 -21.36 9.22 7.08
CA LYS A 4 -21.33 10.18 5.96
C LYS A 4 -20.27 9.87 4.90
N SER A 5 -19.33 8.95 5.16
CA SER A 5 -18.13 8.76 4.35
C SER A 5 -18.34 7.72 3.26
N PHE A 6 -18.23 8.13 1.99
CA PHE A 6 -18.44 7.29 0.82
C PHE A 6 -17.29 7.43 -0.19
N ILE A 7 -17.17 6.42 -1.05
CA ILE A 7 -16.25 6.39 -2.18
C ILE A 7 -17.09 6.34 -3.46
N PRO A 8 -16.90 7.26 -4.42
CA PRO A 8 -17.55 7.14 -5.72
C PRO A 8 -17.17 5.82 -6.41
N TYR A 9 -18.12 5.07 -6.95
CA TYR A 9 -17.79 3.88 -7.71
C TYR A 9 -16.96 4.26 -8.95
N GLY A 10 -15.74 3.70 -9.04
CA GLY A 10 -14.73 4.08 -10.02
C GLY A 10 -13.90 5.31 -9.63
N GLY A 11 -14.12 5.94 -8.47
CA GLY A 11 -13.32 7.05 -7.93
C GLY A 11 -12.01 6.59 -7.25
N TYR A 12 -11.37 5.58 -7.83
CA TYR A 12 -10.11 5.01 -7.34
C TYR A 12 -9.27 4.50 -8.53
N TRP A 13 -7.95 4.51 -8.36
CA TRP A 13 -6.98 4.09 -9.38
C TRP A 13 -5.65 3.73 -8.74
N CYS A 14 -4.77 3.06 -9.49
CA CYS A 14 -3.36 2.92 -9.17
C CYS A 14 -2.50 2.99 -10.44
N SER A 15 -1.20 3.19 -10.28
CA SER A 15 -0.22 2.80 -11.28
C SER A 15 -0.04 1.27 -11.28
N PRO A 16 0.59 0.66 -12.26
CA PRO A 16 1.28 -0.60 -12.06
C PRO A 16 2.28 -0.45 -10.91
N PHE A 17 2.66 -1.56 -10.27
CA PHE A 17 3.75 -1.57 -9.30
C PHE A 17 5.01 -2.12 -9.98
N ALA A 18 6.11 -1.39 -9.90
CA ALA A 18 7.37 -1.81 -10.49
C ALA A 18 8.32 -2.29 -9.38
N ARG A 19 8.99 -3.40 -9.64
CA ARG A 19 10.00 -3.96 -8.72
C ARG A 19 11.08 -2.96 -8.37
N TRP A 20 11.80 -3.22 -7.30
CA TRP A 20 13.02 -2.52 -6.92
C TRP A 20 13.96 -2.34 -8.11
N GLN A 21 14.42 -1.10 -8.33
CA GLN A 21 15.27 -0.70 -9.46
C GLN A 21 14.68 -1.01 -10.85
N GLY A 22 13.34 -1.13 -10.93
CA GLY A 22 12.64 -1.33 -12.19
C GLY A 22 12.36 -0.03 -12.95
N SER A 23 11.33 -0.08 -13.79
CA SER A 23 11.00 1.01 -14.71
C SER A 23 10.72 2.35 -14.05
N PHE A 24 10.28 2.38 -12.78
CA PHE A 24 9.97 3.63 -12.06
C PHE A 24 11.12 4.18 -11.22
N ALA A 25 12.27 3.49 -11.16
CA ALA A 25 13.38 3.85 -10.30
C ALA A 25 13.90 5.29 -10.46
N ASN A 26 13.78 5.86 -11.65
CA ASN A 26 14.25 7.22 -11.96
C ASN A 26 13.12 8.28 -11.96
N LEU A 27 11.89 7.92 -11.60
CA LEU A 27 10.79 8.87 -11.48
C LEU A 27 10.83 9.57 -10.12
N HIS A 28 10.40 10.81 -10.08
CA HIS A 28 10.21 11.52 -8.82
C HIS A 28 8.86 11.15 -8.22
N THR A 29 8.82 10.65 -6.99
CA THR A 29 7.62 10.10 -6.33
C THR A 29 6.38 10.99 -6.48
N ILE A 30 6.46 12.27 -6.06
CA ILE A 30 5.31 13.17 -6.08
C ILE A 30 4.92 13.58 -7.51
N LYS A 31 5.89 13.85 -8.40
CA LYS A 31 5.60 14.19 -9.80
C LYS A 31 4.94 13.04 -10.53
N PHE A 32 5.41 11.82 -10.30
CA PHE A 32 4.83 10.60 -10.85
C PHE A 32 3.39 10.39 -10.33
N ALA A 33 3.16 10.52 -9.04
CA ALA A 33 1.83 10.44 -8.45
C ALA A 33 0.89 11.53 -8.99
N ALA A 34 1.39 12.76 -9.17
CA ALA A 34 0.61 13.85 -9.75
C ALA A 34 0.20 13.56 -11.20
N GLU A 35 1.10 13.03 -12.02
CA GLU A 35 0.79 12.67 -13.41
C GLU A 35 -0.28 11.59 -13.49
N VAL A 36 -0.14 10.50 -12.73
CA VAL A 36 -1.12 9.41 -12.69
C VAL A 36 -2.47 9.92 -12.18
N THR A 37 -2.46 10.72 -11.11
CA THR A 37 -3.68 11.30 -10.53
C THR A 37 -4.37 12.24 -11.51
N ARG A 38 -3.65 13.15 -12.16
CA ARG A 38 -4.22 14.07 -13.15
C ARG A 38 -4.89 13.31 -14.30
N LYS A 39 -4.18 12.34 -14.91
CA LYS A 39 -4.75 11.49 -15.98
C LYS A 39 -5.98 10.70 -15.49
N ALA A 40 -5.95 10.22 -14.25
CA ALA A 40 -7.07 9.48 -13.66
C ALA A 40 -8.29 10.37 -13.42
N LEU A 41 -8.12 11.61 -12.97
CA LEU A 41 -9.20 12.59 -12.79
C LEU A 41 -9.77 13.04 -14.14
N GLU A 42 -8.92 13.34 -15.13
CA GLU A 42 -9.33 13.68 -16.50
C GLU A 42 -10.19 12.58 -17.13
N ALA A 43 -9.73 11.31 -17.05
CA ALA A 43 -10.49 10.17 -17.58
C ALA A 43 -11.85 9.97 -16.92
N ARG A 44 -12.02 10.48 -15.70
CA ARG A 44 -13.26 10.44 -14.91
C ARG A 44 -14.07 11.73 -15.02
N LYS A 45 -13.56 12.73 -15.73
CA LYS A 45 -14.14 14.08 -15.85
C LYS A 45 -14.37 14.75 -14.48
N VAL A 46 -13.47 14.56 -13.55
CA VAL A 46 -13.48 15.16 -12.21
C VAL A 46 -12.60 16.40 -12.23
N ASP A 47 -13.18 17.55 -11.94
CA ASP A 47 -12.44 18.80 -11.75
C ASP A 47 -11.67 18.73 -10.42
N PRO A 48 -10.34 18.83 -10.40
CA PRO A 48 -9.57 18.76 -9.16
C PRO A 48 -9.88 19.91 -8.18
N LYS A 49 -10.55 20.95 -8.60
CA LYS A 49 -10.96 22.08 -7.73
C LYS A 49 -12.12 21.75 -6.79
N ILE A 50 -12.80 20.61 -7.00
CA ILE A 50 -13.89 20.18 -6.10
C ILE A 50 -13.39 19.66 -4.75
N PHE A 51 -12.09 19.34 -4.64
CA PHE A 51 -11.55 18.80 -3.40
C PHE A 51 -11.35 19.89 -2.36
N SER A 52 -11.82 19.63 -1.14
CA SER A 52 -11.53 20.48 0.02
C SER A 52 -10.09 20.26 0.53
N ASN A 53 -9.56 19.04 0.39
CA ASN A 53 -8.22 18.68 0.78
C ASN A 53 -7.62 17.60 -0.12
N VAL A 54 -6.28 17.61 -0.23
CA VAL A 54 -5.48 16.52 -0.78
C VAL A 54 -4.68 15.89 0.35
N TYR A 55 -4.90 14.62 0.64
CA TYR A 55 -4.16 13.85 1.64
C TYR A 55 -3.11 12.99 0.94
N LEU A 56 -1.84 13.30 1.18
CA LEU A 56 -0.72 12.57 0.60
C LEU A 56 -0.13 11.59 1.63
N GLY A 57 -0.07 10.31 1.27
CA GLY A 57 0.61 9.28 2.05
C GLY A 57 1.96 8.95 1.43
N MET A 58 3.04 9.06 2.21
CA MET A 58 4.40 8.71 1.80
C MET A 58 5.18 8.18 3.00
N THR A 59 6.05 7.20 2.75
CA THR A 59 6.98 6.69 3.77
C THR A 59 8.44 6.94 3.40
N VAL A 60 8.74 7.01 2.12
CA VAL A 60 10.09 7.26 1.60
C VAL A 60 10.20 8.72 1.14
N PRO A 61 11.01 9.56 1.80
CA PRO A 61 11.21 10.94 1.39
C PRO A 61 11.79 11.04 -0.03
N ALA A 62 11.37 12.09 -0.76
CA ALA A 62 11.88 12.42 -2.08
C ALA A 62 12.37 13.87 -2.08
N PRO A 63 13.21 14.31 -3.05
CA PRO A 63 13.60 15.70 -3.17
C PRO A 63 12.38 16.63 -3.15
N ALA A 64 12.44 17.73 -2.41
CA ALA A 64 11.36 18.71 -2.24
C ALA A 64 10.04 18.14 -1.65
N SER A 65 10.02 16.93 -1.08
CA SER A 65 8.82 16.35 -0.44
C SER A 65 8.37 17.12 0.81
N PHE A 66 9.18 18.06 1.29
CA PHE A 66 8.79 18.98 2.37
C PHE A 66 7.48 19.72 2.07
N TYR A 67 7.24 20.08 0.82
CA TYR A 67 6.00 20.76 0.39
C TYR A 67 4.83 19.79 0.12
N GLY A 68 5.08 18.51 0.01
CA GLY A 68 4.14 17.39 -0.03
C GLY A 68 2.81 17.64 -0.74
N ALA A 69 1.71 17.60 0.02
CA ALA A 69 0.36 17.68 -0.51
C ALA A 69 0.03 18.97 -1.26
N PRO A 70 0.37 20.18 -0.80
CA PRO A 70 0.15 21.42 -1.58
C PRO A 70 0.86 21.42 -2.94
N TRP A 71 2.06 20.85 -3.02
CA TRP A 71 2.76 20.72 -4.30
C TRP A 71 2.06 19.74 -5.25
N LEU A 72 1.62 18.59 -4.74
CA LEU A 72 0.80 17.66 -5.50
C LEU A 72 -0.48 18.33 -6.01
N ALA A 73 -1.20 19.06 -5.14
CA ALA A 73 -2.42 19.77 -5.46
C ALA A 73 -2.22 20.78 -6.61
N GLY A 74 -1.16 21.59 -6.56
CA GLY A 74 -0.82 22.51 -7.65
C GLY A 74 -0.55 21.78 -8.97
N MET A 75 0.18 20.67 -8.95
CA MET A 75 0.50 19.92 -10.17
C MET A 75 -0.70 19.23 -10.83
N ILE A 76 -1.75 18.93 -10.08
CA ILE A 76 -3.00 18.35 -10.65
C ILE A 76 -4.05 19.40 -11.03
N GLY A 77 -3.77 20.69 -10.85
CA GLY A 77 -4.69 21.78 -11.16
C GLY A 77 -5.62 22.19 -10.01
N ALA A 78 -5.34 21.76 -8.78
CA ALA A 78 -6.05 22.12 -7.56
C ALA A 78 -5.29 23.19 -6.74
N GLU A 79 -4.89 24.28 -7.37
CA GLU A 79 -3.96 25.27 -6.79
C GLU A 79 -4.43 25.91 -5.47
N GLY A 80 -5.72 26.00 -5.24
CA GLY A 80 -6.28 26.52 -3.99
C GLY A 80 -6.41 25.49 -2.87
N VAL A 81 -6.07 24.23 -3.12
CA VAL A 81 -6.30 23.12 -2.20
C VAL A 81 -5.03 22.81 -1.42
N THR A 82 -5.16 22.63 -0.12
CA THR A 82 -4.09 22.24 0.79
C THR A 82 -4.28 20.80 1.30
N GLY A 83 -3.43 20.37 2.23
CA GLY A 83 -3.58 19.08 2.93
C GLY A 83 -2.31 18.61 3.60
N PRO A 84 -2.42 17.61 4.45
CA PRO A 84 -1.29 17.02 5.17
C PRO A 84 -0.56 15.94 4.36
N VAL A 85 0.67 15.67 4.78
CA VAL A 85 1.40 14.44 4.44
C VAL A 85 1.30 13.47 5.63
N PHE A 86 0.91 12.24 5.36
CA PHE A 86 0.84 11.16 6.35
C PHE A 86 1.98 10.17 6.13
N SER A 87 2.54 9.68 7.22
CA SER A 87 3.48 8.57 7.25
C SER A 87 3.17 7.67 8.44
N GLN A 88 2.94 6.40 8.16
CA GLN A 88 2.71 5.36 9.16
C GLN A 88 3.26 4.02 8.66
N ALA A 89 4.48 4.04 8.11
CA ALA A 89 5.12 2.88 7.50
C ALA A 89 4.12 2.11 6.59
N CYS A 90 4.09 0.79 6.68
CA CYS A 90 3.21 -0.05 5.85
C CYS A 90 1.70 0.23 5.99
N ALA A 91 1.26 0.93 7.04
CA ALA A 91 -0.14 1.27 7.27
C ALA A 91 -0.55 2.65 6.71
N THR A 92 0.34 3.33 6.00
CA THR A 92 0.13 4.72 5.53
C THR A 92 -1.13 4.87 4.68
N SER A 93 -1.36 4.00 3.70
CA SER A 93 -2.54 4.10 2.83
C SER A 93 -3.85 3.94 3.60
N ALA A 94 -3.92 2.97 4.52
CA ALA A 94 -5.09 2.80 5.38
C ALA A 94 -5.30 4.01 6.31
N ARG A 95 -4.20 4.60 6.84
CA ARG A 95 -4.26 5.83 7.64
C ARG A 95 -4.81 7.00 6.83
N VAL A 96 -4.35 7.21 5.61
CA VAL A 96 -4.85 8.28 4.72
C VAL A 96 -6.36 8.15 4.52
N ILE A 97 -6.84 6.97 4.14
CA ILE A 97 -8.27 6.71 3.92
C ILE A 97 -9.07 6.88 5.21
N GLY A 98 -8.58 6.33 6.34
CA GLY A 98 -9.26 6.47 7.63
C GLY A 98 -9.30 7.91 8.15
N SER A 99 -8.28 8.72 7.85
CA SER A 99 -8.25 10.15 8.19
C SER A 99 -9.19 10.95 7.29
N ALA A 100 -9.25 10.63 5.99
CA ALA A 100 -10.19 11.24 5.06
C ALA A 100 -11.65 10.93 5.46
N ALA A 101 -11.94 9.68 5.83
CA ALA A 101 -13.27 9.33 6.32
C ALA A 101 -13.67 10.14 7.56
N ARG A 102 -12.75 10.34 8.52
CA ARG A 102 -13.00 11.18 9.69
C ARG A 102 -13.25 12.64 9.34
N ALA A 103 -12.52 13.20 8.37
CA ALA A 103 -12.76 14.56 7.91
C ALA A 103 -14.17 14.69 7.32
N VAL A 104 -14.60 13.77 6.46
CA VAL A 104 -15.96 13.76 5.90
C VAL A 104 -17.06 13.60 6.96
N GLU A 105 -16.79 12.89 8.08
CA GLU A 105 -17.75 12.78 9.17
C GLU A 105 -17.97 14.12 9.94
N THR A 106 -16.97 14.99 9.96
CA THR A 106 -16.92 16.18 10.80
C THR A 106 -17.02 17.50 10.06
N GLU A 107 -16.75 17.51 8.76
CA GLU A 107 -16.77 18.71 7.92
C GLU A 107 -17.92 18.60 6.92
N ASP A 108 -18.70 19.67 6.78
CA ASP A 108 -19.75 19.73 5.78
C ASP A 108 -19.17 19.84 4.37
N ASP A 109 -19.77 19.16 3.41
CA ASP A 109 -19.38 19.11 2.00
C ASP A 109 -17.93 18.69 1.72
N ALA A 110 -17.28 17.99 2.67
CA ALA A 110 -15.91 17.56 2.51
C ALA A 110 -15.75 16.57 1.33
N SER A 111 -14.76 16.84 0.50
CA SER A 111 -14.33 15.96 -0.58
C SER A 111 -12.81 15.86 -0.54
N ILE A 112 -12.31 14.70 -0.16
CA ILE A 112 -10.89 14.47 0.09
C ILE A 112 -10.30 13.63 -1.02
N LEU A 113 -9.26 14.13 -1.66
CA LEU A 113 -8.45 13.35 -2.58
C LEU A 113 -7.32 12.67 -1.79
N CYS A 114 -7.40 11.37 -1.66
CA CYS A 114 -6.36 10.53 -1.08
C CYS A 114 -5.39 10.10 -2.18
N VAL A 115 -4.12 10.40 -2.03
CA VAL A 115 -3.04 9.91 -2.91
C VAL A 115 -1.97 9.27 -2.04
N THR A 116 -1.57 8.06 -2.38
CA THR A 116 -0.47 7.35 -1.71
C THR A 116 0.60 7.02 -2.74
N ALA A 117 1.85 7.31 -2.41
CA ALA A 117 2.94 7.15 -3.35
C ALA A 117 4.25 6.89 -2.62
N ASP A 118 4.91 5.83 -3.00
CA ASP A 118 6.29 5.61 -2.59
C ASP A 118 7.14 5.14 -3.78
N ARG A 119 8.40 5.51 -3.71
CA ARG A 119 9.46 4.97 -4.56
C ARG A 119 10.56 4.47 -3.64
N THR A 120 10.54 3.18 -3.36
CA THR A 120 11.53 2.51 -2.53
C THR A 120 12.88 2.38 -3.23
N SER A 121 12.85 2.29 -4.56
CA SER A 121 14.07 2.36 -5.39
C SER A 121 14.75 3.72 -5.21
N ASN A 122 16.06 3.67 -4.96
CA ASN A 122 16.86 4.89 -4.75
C ASN A 122 16.25 5.80 -3.66
N GLY A 123 15.84 5.22 -2.53
CA GLY A 123 15.49 5.95 -1.33
C GLY A 123 16.65 6.85 -0.88
N PRO A 124 16.39 7.91 -0.09
CA PRO A 124 17.45 8.85 0.27
C PRO A 124 18.48 8.20 1.18
N HIS A 125 19.75 8.59 0.96
CA HIS A 125 20.79 8.45 1.95
C HIS A 125 20.92 9.76 2.71
N LEU A 126 20.73 9.72 4.02
CA LEU A 126 20.75 10.91 4.88
C LEU A 126 22.09 10.98 5.63
N LEU A 127 22.55 12.19 5.84
CA LEU A 127 23.70 12.49 6.68
C LEU A 127 23.23 13.41 7.80
N TYR A 128 23.30 12.94 9.02
CA TYR A 128 22.95 13.69 10.22
C TYR A 128 24.21 14.28 10.84
N PRO A 129 24.29 15.61 11.07
CA PRO A 129 25.38 16.19 11.83
C PRO A 129 25.44 15.58 13.24
N ASN A 130 26.62 15.16 13.66
CA ASN A 130 26.84 14.68 15.03
C ASN A 130 28.08 15.37 15.65
N PRO A 131 27.90 16.53 16.29
CA PRO A 131 29.00 17.30 16.86
C PRO A 131 29.66 16.61 18.05
N THR A 132 29.05 15.57 18.62
CA THR A 132 29.62 14.81 19.75
C THR A 132 30.55 13.69 19.31
N ASN A 133 30.51 13.31 18.03
CA ASN A 133 31.45 12.31 17.51
C ASN A 133 32.88 12.84 17.39
N PRO A 134 33.89 12.01 17.57
CA PRO A 134 35.28 12.41 17.31
C PRO A 134 35.45 13.00 15.91
N GLY A 135 36.02 14.20 15.83
CA GLY A 135 36.15 14.92 14.57
C GLY A 135 34.86 15.42 13.97
N ALA A 136 33.79 15.54 14.75
CA ALA A 136 32.46 15.97 14.33
C ALA A 136 31.90 15.13 13.14
N ARG A 137 32.25 13.87 13.08
CA ARG A 137 31.80 12.95 12.03
C ARG A 137 30.30 12.79 12.10
N GLY A 138 29.59 12.99 10.98
CA GLY A 138 28.15 12.77 10.87
C GLY A 138 27.80 11.28 10.87
N ASP A 139 26.55 10.99 11.22
CA ASP A 139 25.94 9.65 11.11
C ASP A 139 25.19 9.55 9.78
N SER A 140 25.36 8.44 9.07
CA SER A 140 24.66 8.18 7.79
C SER A 140 23.56 7.15 7.97
N GLU A 141 22.48 7.32 7.21
CA GLU A 141 21.35 6.39 7.17
C GLU A 141 20.95 6.13 5.71
N ASP A 142 20.85 4.88 5.31
CA ASP A 142 20.07 4.45 4.16
C ASP A 142 18.61 4.32 4.62
N TRP A 143 17.77 5.27 4.23
CA TRP A 143 16.39 5.35 4.70
C TRP A 143 15.60 4.06 4.55
N VAL A 144 15.79 3.33 3.48
CA VAL A 144 15.04 2.10 3.21
C VAL A 144 15.67 0.90 3.89
N TRP A 145 16.96 0.65 3.62
CA TRP A 145 17.63 -0.56 4.10
C TRP A 145 17.85 -0.61 5.59
N ASP A 146 18.27 0.50 6.20
CA ASP A 146 18.53 0.53 7.64
C ASP A 146 17.23 0.33 8.43
N ASN A 147 16.11 0.90 7.98
CA ASN A 147 14.82 0.76 8.65
C ASN A 147 14.18 -0.62 8.44
N PHE A 148 14.39 -1.29 7.31
CA PHE A 148 13.95 -2.68 7.13
C PHE A 148 14.79 -3.66 7.93
N ASN A 149 16.09 -3.37 8.10
CA ASN A 149 17.01 -4.25 8.79
C ASN A 149 17.01 -4.08 10.31
N ARG A 150 16.55 -2.94 10.81
CA ARG A 150 16.58 -2.68 12.24
C ARG A 150 15.49 -1.72 12.70
N ASP A 151 14.42 -2.26 13.24
CA ASP A 151 13.45 -1.47 14.01
C ASP A 151 14.16 -0.83 15.21
N PRO A 152 14.14 0.50 15.38
CA PRO A 152 14.90 1.18 16.44
C PRO A 152 14.40 0.83 17.85
N PHE A 153 13.15 0.40 17.99
CA PHE A 153 12.56 0.03 19.29
C PHE A 153 12.82 -1.43 19.65
N VAL A 154 12.77 -2.33 18.68
CA VAL A 154 12.91 -3.77 18.88
C VAL A 154 14.36 -4.22 18.66
N GLY A 155 15.06 -3.58 17.73
CA GLY A 155 16.40 -3.98 17.30
C GLY A 155 16.40 -5.12 16.26
N ASN A 156 15.24 -5.56 15.79
CA ASN A 156 15.08 -6.67 14.85
C ASN A 156 14.86 -6.18 13.42
N ALA A 157 15.33 -6.95 12.44
CA ALA A 157 14.90 -6.84 11.06
C ALA A 157 13.42 -7.24 10.90
N MET A 158 12.75 -6.76 9.85
CA MET A 158 11.35 -7.12 9.58
C MET A 158 11.16 -8.64 9.41
N ILE A 159 12.10 -9.30 8.75
CA ILE A 159 12.05 -10.77 8.60
C ILE A 159 12.10 -11.49 9.95
N GLN A 160 12.84 -10.97 10.93
CA GLN A 160 12.89 -11.57 12.27
C GLN A 160 11.51 -11.54 12.95
N THR A 161 10.70 -10.51 12.69
CA THR A 161 9.33 -10.43 13.24
C THR A 161 8.42 -11.50 12.65
N ALA A 162 8.64 -11.87 11.38
CA ALA A 162 7.93 -12.98 10.73
C ALA A 162 8.37 -14.32 11.30
N GLU A 163 9.67 -14.55 11.49
CA GLU A 163 10.19 -15.77 12.11
C GLU A 163 9.71 -15.93 13.55
N ASN A 164 9.70 -14.87 14.35
CA ASN A 164 9.16 -14.90 15.71
C ASN A 164 7.70 -15.38 15.71
N THR A 165 6.89 -14.85 14.80
CA THR A 165 5.47 -15.25 14.68
C THR A 165 5.35 -16.68 14.15
N ALA A 166 6.14 -17.05 13.16
CA ALA A 166 6.12 -18.41 12.60
C ALA A 166 6.49 -19.45 13.66
N LYS A 167 7.55 -19.20 14.43
CA LYS A 167 8.02 -20.06 15.51
C LYS A 167 6.96 -20.21 16.61
N GLU A 168 6.40 -19.11 17.09
CA GLU A 168 5.40 -19.15 18.17
C GLU A 168 4.11 -19.87 17.73
N CYS A 169 3.69 -19.64 16.47
CA CYS A 169 2.47 -20.26 15.95
C CYS A 169 2.69 -21.61 15.28
N GLY A 170 3.91 -22.15 15.23
CA GLY A 170 4.24 -23.40 14.55
C GLY A 170 3.95 -23.36 13.05
N ILE A 171 4.21 -22.21 12.39
CA ILE A 171 4.00 -22.04 10.94
C ILE A 171 5.23 -22.55 10.20
N THR A 172 5.02 -23.51 9.32
CA THR A 172 6.09 -24.16 8.56
C THR A 172 6.40 -23.45 7.24
N THR A 173 7.55 -23.74 6.67
CA THR A 173 7.91 -23.31 5.31
C THR A 173 6.93 -23.85 4.26
N ALA A 174 6.48 -25.07 4.41
CA ALA A 174 5.52 -25.69 3.49
C ALA A 174 4.19 -24.91 3.45
N GLU A 175 3.62 -24.59 4.61
CA GLU A 175 2.39 -23.77 4.69
C GLU A 175 2.58 -22.39 4.04
N GLN A 176 3.73 -21.77 4.25
CA GLN A 176 4.05 -20.47 3.61
C GLN A 176 4.12 -20.58 2.09
N HIS A 177 4.72 -21.65 1.57
CA HIS A 177 4.80 -21.91 0.13
C HIS A 177 3.41 -22.20 -0.47
N GLU A 178 2.55 -22.93 0.22
CA GLU A 178 1.15 -23.16 -0.21
C GLU A 178 0.38 -21.83 -0.33
N VAL A 179 0.54 -20.94 0.64
CA VAL A 179 -0.06 -19.60 0.57
C VAL A 179 0.50 -18.82 -0.65
N MET A 180 1.81 -18.87 -0.89
CA MET A 180 2.41 -18.20 -2.05
C MET A 180 1.84 -18.71 -3.36
N LEU A 181 1.71 -20.02 -3.55
CA LEU A 181 1.11 -20.61 -4.75
C LEU A 181 -0.36 -20.18 -4.92
N MET A 182 -1.11 -20.15 -3.82
CA MET A 182 -2.50 -19.67 -3.82
C MET A 182 -2.58 -18.19 -4.23
N ARG A 183 -1.73 -17.31 -3.69
CA ARG A 183 -1.71 -15.88 -4.05
C ARG A 183 -1.32 -15.69 -5.51
N TYR A 184 -0.37 -16.46 -6.00
CA TYR A 184 0.00 -16.43 -7.42
C TYR A 184 -1.18 -16.85 -8.32
N ALA A 185 -1.86 -17.95 -8.00
CA ALA A 185 -3.05 -18.37 -8.73
C ALA A 185 -4.19 -17.32 -8.70
N GLN A 186 -4.37 -16.64 -7.56
CA GLN A 186 -5.33 -15.55 -7.44
C GLN A 186 -4.93 -14.34 -8.30
N TYR A 187 -3.65 -14.02 -8.39
CA TYR A 187 -3.16 -12.96 -9.28
C TYR A 187 -3.37 -13.31 -10.76
N GLN A 188 -3.15 -14.57 -11.16
CA GLN A 188 -3.41 -15.00 -12.53
C GLN A 188 -4.88 -14.76 -12.94
N LYS A 189 -5.84 -14.87 -12.03
CA LYS A 189 -7.24 -14.52 -12.28
C LYS A 189 -7.44 -13.04 -12.58
N ALA A 190 -6.61 -12.13 -12.06
CA ALA A 190 -6.67 -10.73 -12.40
C ALA A 190 -6.23 -10.44 -13.84
N LEU A 191 -5.40 -11.32 -14.40
CA LEU A 191 -4.88 -11.22 -15.76
C LEU A 191 -5.77 -11.89 -16.81
N GLU A 192 -6.80 -12.63 -16.40
CA GLU A 192 -7.76 -13.26 -17.30
C GLU A 192 -8.50 -12.20 -18.15
N ASN A 193 -8.95 -12.60 -19.34
CA ASN A 193 -9.70 -11.75 -20.27
C ASN A 193 -8.94 -10.43 -20.58
N ASP A 194 -7.66 -10.55 -20.92
CA ASP A 194 -6.80 -9.42 -21.26
C ASP A 194 -6.70 -8.41 -20.11
N ALA A 195 -6.40 -8.92 -18.90
CA ALA A 195 -6.28 -8.16 -17.67
C ALA A 195 -7.51 -7.27 -17.37
N ALA A 196 -8.71 -7.77 -17.67
CA ALA A 196 -9.96 -7.01 -17.53
C ALA A 196 -10.20 -6.49 -16.10
N PHE A 197 -9.67 -7.17 -15.09
CA PHE A 197 -9.78 -6.70 -13.70
C PHE A 197 -8.88 -5.49 -13.47
N HIS A 198 -7.60 -5.55 -13.86
CA HIS A 198 -6.65 -4.45 -13.72
C HIS A 198 -7.08 -3.21 -14.52
N LYS A 199 -7.56 -3.38 -15.73
CA LYS A 199 -8.04 -2.27 -16.59
C LYS A 199 -9.19 -1.45 -15.99
N LYS A 200 -9.84 -1.93 -14.93
CA LYS A 200 -10.89 -1.16 -14.22
C LYS A 200 -10.31 -0.01 -13.40
N TYR A 201 -9.07 -0.11 -12.93
CA TYR A 201 -8.49 0.86 -12.00
C TYR A 201 -7.00 1.15 -12.23
N MET A 202 -6.25 0.29 -12.92
CA MET A 202 -4.83 0.50 -13.20
C MET A 202 -4.65 1.46 -14.38
N SER A 203 -3.77 2.43 -14.20
CA SER A 203 -3.44 3.45 -15.20
C SER A 203 -2.19 3.04 -15.97
N VAL A 204 -2.20 3.23 -17.29
CA VAL A 204 -0.97 3.09 -18.10
C VAL A 204 -0.02 4.23 -17.76
N VAL A 205 1.25 3.91 -17.55
CA VAL A 205 2.30 4.87 -17.20
C VAL A 205 3.31 5.00 -18.32
N GLU A 206 3.46 6.20 -18.84
CA GLU A 206 4.55 6.58 -19.73
C GLU A 206 5.74 7.06 -18.88
N VAL A 207 6.82 6.29 -18.89
CA VAL A 207 8.03 6.58 -18.12
C VAL A 207 8.84 7.66 -18.83
N ASN A 208 8.86 8.85 -18.24
CA ASN A 208 9.56 10.02 -18.79
C ASN A 208 10.37 10.75 -17.68
N PRO A 209 11.54 10.21 -17.26
CA PRO A 209 12.30 10.77 -16.15
C PRO A 209 12.83 12.19 -16.43
N SER A 210 13.14 12.50 -17.70
CA SER A 210 13.71 13.80 -18.11
C SER A 210 12.67 14.86 -18.45
N GLY A 211 11.39 14.48 -18.56
CA GLY A 211 10.34 15.35 -19.11
C GLY A 211 10.39 15.58 -20.63
N LYS A 212 11.40 15.00 -21.32
CA LYS A 212 11.63 15.24 -22.75
C LYS A 212 11.27 14.07 -23.64
N LYS A 213 11.47 12.85 -23.15
CA LYS A 213 11.28 11.62 -23.94
C LYS A 213 10.72 10.50 -23.07
N VAL A 214 9.67 9.85 -23.58
CA VAL A 214 9.17 8.59 -23.03
C VAL A 214 10.19 7.49 -23.36
N VAL A 215 10.67 6.79 -22.33
CA VAL A 215 11.67 5.73 -22.44
C VAL A 215 11.06 4.34 -22.34
N ALA A 216 9.89 4.23 -21.72
CA ALA A 216 9.11 2.99 -21.60
C ALA A 216 7.63 3.30 -21.39
N THR A 217 6.75 2.34 -21.69
CA THR A 217 5.34 2.35 -21.32
C THR A 217 5.06 1.12 -20.48
N VAL A 218 4.56 1.32 -19.27
CA VAL A 218 4.26 0.26 -18.30
C VAL A 218 2.75 0.14 -18.14
N MET A 219 2.20 -1.03 -18.43
CA MET A 219 0.75 -1.30 -18.39
C MET A 219 0.36 -2.32 -17.33
N ASP A 220 1.31 -3.14 -16.89
CA ASP A 220 1.12 -4.23 -15.93
C ASP A 220 2.18 -4.17 -14.82
N ASP A 221 1.95 -4.90 -13.73
CA ASP A 221 2.91 -4.99 -12.63
C ASP A 221 4.23 -5.62 -13.09
N GLU A 222 5.34 -4.96 -12.75
CA GLU A 222 6.69 -5.39 -13.12
C GLU A 222 7.36 -6.11 -11.95
N GLY A 223 7.92 -7.29 -12.23
CA GLY A 223 8.65 -8.09 -11.24
C GLY A 223 7.83 -9.22 -10.64
N VAL A 224 6.66 -9.49 -11.19
CA VAL A 224 5.90 -10.70 -10.86
C VAL A 224 6.59 -11.90 -11.50
N PHE A 225 7.04 -12.83 -10.67
CA PHE A 225 7.70 -14.05 -11.10
C PHE A 225 6.76 -15.26 -10.98
N PRO A 226 6.76 -16.18 -11.97
CA PRO A 226 6.02 -17.42 -11.85
C PRO A 226 6.44 -18.20 -10.61
N SER A 227 5.48 -18.53 -9.76
CA SER A 227 5.71 -19.33 -8.56
C SER A 227 5.25 -20.76 -8.84
N THR A 228 6.18 -21.73 -8.73
CA THR A 228 5.91 -23.15 -8.86
C THR A 228 6.31 -23.90 -7.61
N ALA A 229 5.67 -25.04 -7.35
CA ALA A 229 5.99 -25.87 -6.18
C ALA A 229 7.46 -26.33 -6.20
N GLU A 230 7.99 -26.72 -7.37
CA GLU A 230 9.38 -27.14 -7.55
C GLU A 230 10.36 -25.99 -7.34
N GLY A 231 10.00 -24.78 -7.77
CA GLY A 231 10.81 -23.58 -7.56
C GLY A 231 10.90 -23.22 -6.10
N LEU A 232 9.76 -23.18 -5.42
CA LEU A 232 9.67 -22.87 -3.99
C LEU A 232 10.39 -23.91 -3.12
N ALA A 233 10.27 -25.19 -3.44
CA ALA A 233 10.93 -26.28 -2.69
C ALA A 233 12.46 -26.20 -2.68
N LYS A 234 13.08 -25.50 -3.64
CA LYS A 234 14.54 -25.28 -3.72
C LYS A 234 15.03 -24.14 -2.83
N LEU A 235 14.11 -23.30 -2.35
CA LEU A 235 14.48 -22.13 -1.54
C LEU A 235 14.84 -22.55 -0.12
N LYS A 236 15.89 -21.94 0.39
CA LYS A 236 16.31 -22.13 1.79
C LYS A 236 15.77 -20.99 2.65
N PRO A 237 15.54 -21.21 3.94
CA PRO A 237 15.28 -20.13 4.88
C PRO A 237 16.35 -19.05 4.81
N ILE A 238 15.93 -17.78 4.96
CA ILE A 238 16.81 -16.62 4.89
C ILE A 238 17.63 -16.50 6.17
N LEU A 239 16.98 -16.74 7.32
CA LEU A 239 17.69 -16.77 8.60
C LEU A 239 18.10 -18.20 8.98
N PRO A 240 19.20 -18.37 9.71
CA PRO A 240 19.57 -19.68 10.27
C PRO A 240 18.41 -20.24 11.10
N ASP A 241 18.12 -21.52 10.92
CA ASP A 241 17.03 -22.24 11.60
C ASP A 241 15.65 -21.59 11.46
N GLY A 242 15.47 -20.76 10.44
CA GLY A 242 14.23 -20.08 10.11
C GLY A 242 13.28 -20.91 9.24
N THR A 243 12.13 -20.33 8.95
CA THR A 243 11.07 -20.91 8.10
C THR A 243 10.74 -20.05 6.89
N VAL A 244 11.05 -18.75 6.94
CA VAL A 244 10.74 -17.79 5.89
C VAL A 244 11.79 -17.85 4.78
N THR A 245 11.33 -18.05 3.56
CA THR A 245 12.17 -18.04 2.35
C THR A 245 11.88 -16.79 1.51
N TYR A 246 12.71 -16.49 0.51
CA TYR A 246 12.40 -15.44 -0.46
C TYR A 246 11.07 -15.66 -1.21
N GLY A 247 10.58 -16.91 -1.30
CA GLY A 247 9.27 -17.22 -1.84
C GLY A 247 8.10 -16.95 -0.88
N GLY A 248 8.38 -16.73 0.41
CA GLY A 248 7.37 -16.46 1.44
C GLY A 248 7.27 -15.00 1.86
N GLN A 249 7.97 -14.08 1.19
CA GLN A 249 7.97 -12.65 1.48
C GLN A 249 7.78 -11.79 0.25
N THR A 250 7.30 -10.56 0.45
CA THR A 250 7.24 -9.51 -0.55
C THR A 250 8.62 -8.94 -0.87
N TYR A 251 8.67 -8.05 -1.84
CA TYR A 251 9.85 -7.26 -2.19
C TYR A 251 9.50 -5.78 -2.28
N PRO A 252 10.46 -4.86 -2.08
CA PRO A 252 10.22 -3.44 -2.26
C PRO A 252 9.82 -3.12 -3.71
N ALA A 253 8.84 -2.25 -3.87
CA ALA A 253 8.34 -1.83 -5.17
C ALA A 253 8.10 -0.32 -5.21
N ASP A 254 7.94 0.22 -6.40
CA ASP A 254 7.62 1.62 -6.67
C ASP A 254 6.21 1.71 -7.23
N GLY A 255 5.42 2.67 -6.75
CA GLY A 255 4.06 2.85 -7.27
C GLY A 255 3.28 3.93 -6.57
N ASN A 256 2.06 4.14 -7.02
CA ASN A 256 1.12 5.06 -6.39
C ASN A 256 -0.33 4.61 -6.60
N ALA A 257 -1.21 5.13 -5.76
CA ALA A 257 -2.64 4.91 -5.87
C ALA A 257 -3.40 6.16 -5.43
N GLY A 258 -4.62 6.32 -5.93
CA GLY A 258 -5.50 7.41 -5.54
C GLY A 258 -6.93 6.94 -5.30
N MET A 259 -7.63 7.68 -4.43
CA MET A 259 -9.02 7.42 -4.08
C MET A 259 -9.71 8.71 -3.66
N ILE A 260 -10.97 8.87 -4.05
CA ILE A 260 -11.82 9.96 -3.59
C ILE A 260 -12.65 9.47 -2.40
N VAL A 261 -12.63 10.23 -1.30
CA VAL A 261 -13.49 10.01 -0.13
C VAL A 261 -14.33 11.26 0.09
N THR A 262 -15.66 11.13 0.12
CA THR A 262 -16.54 12.29 0.14
C THR A 262 -17.91 11.93 0.76
N THR A 263 -18.86 12.88 0.76
CA THR A 263 -20.24 12.66 1.21
C THR A 263 -20.99 11.71 0.28
N LYS A 264 -22.13 11.18 0.73
CA LYS A 264 -22.98 10.26 -0.04
C LYS A 264 -23.47 10.89 -1.35
N GLU A 265 -23.93 12.11 -1.28
CA GLU A 265 -24.47 12.87 -2.41
C GLU A 265 -23.40 13.09 -3.47
N LYS A 266 -22.24 13.56 -3.05
CA LYS A 266 -21.09 13.81 -3.93
C LYS A 266 -20.53 12.52 -4.51
N ALA A 267 -20.47 11.46 -3.71
CA ALA A 267 -20.05 10.14 -4.19
C ALA A 267 -20.98 9.61 -5.29
N ARG A 268 -22.30 9.80 -5.18
CA ARG A 268 -23.26 9.41 -6.19
C ARG A 268 -23.10 10.23 -7.47
N GLU A 269 -22.87 11.54 -7.36
CA GLU A 269 -22.61 12.44 -8.50
C GLU A 269 -21.35 12.02 -9.29
N LEU A 270 -20.27 11.67 -8.58
CA LEU A 270 -18.97 11.33 -9.17
C LEU A 270 -18.85 9.85 -9.58
N SER A 271 -19.83 9.01 -9.27
CA SER A 271 -19.81 7.58 -9.58
C SER A 271 -19.99 7.29 -11.06
N LYS A 272 -19.26 6.31 -11.59
CA LYS A 272 -19.50 5.75 -12.93
C LYS A 272 -20.86 5.07 -13.07
N ASP A 273 -21.40 4.57 -11.97
CA ASP A 273 -22.76 4.04 -11.83
C ASP A 273 -23.32 4.50 -10.48
N SER A 274 -24.27 5.42 -10.52
CA SER A 274 -24.90 6.01 -9.35
C SER A 274 -25.77 5.04 -8.53
N LYS A 275 -26.03 3.83 -9.05
CA LYS A 275 -26.75 2.77 -8.33
C LYS A 275 -25.83 2.00 -7.38
N ILE A 276 -24.52 2.12 -7.54
CA ILE A 276 -23.54 1.45 -6.71
C ILE A 276 -23.07 2.42 -5.62
N GLU A 277 -23.37 2.10 -4.37
CA GLU A 277 -22.92 2.87 -3.20
C GLU A 277 -21.79 2.11 -2.49
N ILE A 278 -20.67 2.80 -2.22
CA ILE A 278 -19.55 2.26 -1.47
C ILE A 278 -19.37 3.13 -0.24
N GLN A 279 -19.76 2.61 0.93
CA GLN A 279 -19.63 3.30 2.21
C GLN A 279 -18.39 2.82 2.97
N LEU A 280 -17.62 3.74 3.52
CA LEU A 280 -16.62 3.45 4.55
C LEU A 280 -17.32 3.30 5.89
N LEU A 281 -17.30 2.12 6.49
CA LEU A 281 -18.03 1.84 7.72
C LEU A 281 -17.22 2.15 8.97
N SER A 282 -15.93 1.88 8.96
CA SER A 282 -15.08 2.08 10.13
C SER A 282 -13.60 2.10 9.76
N PHE A 283 -12.83 2.60 10.70
CA PHE A 283 -11.37 2.49 10.71
C PHE A 283 -10.88 2.18 12.13
N ASN A 284 -9.93 1.27 12.24
CA ASN A 284 -9.25 0.98 13.48
C ASN A 284 -7.77 0.68 13.26
N GLU A 285 -7.00 0.84 14.31
CA GLU A 285 -5.59 0.53 14.36
C GLU A 285 -5.36 -0.47 15.48
N GLY A 286 -4.36 -1.29 15.29
CA GLY A 286 -3.91 -2.25 16.28
C GLY A 286 -2.41 -2.31 16.32
N ARG A 287 -1.87 -2.75 17.44
CA ARG A 287 -0.45 -3.03 17.62
C ARG A 287 -0.30 -4.43 18.21
N ALA A 288 0.72 -5.14 17.77
CA ALA A 288 1.13 -6.41 18.34
C ALA A 288 2.21 -6.20 19.39
N GLU A 289 2.59 -7.28 20.07
CA GLU A 289 3.72 -7.33 20.96
C GLU A 289 5.02 -6.96 20.22
N LYS A 290 6.00 -6.52 20.98
CA LYS A 290 7.33 -6.15 20.51
C LYS A 290 7.97 -7.31 19.73
N GLY A 291 8.29 -7.08 18.46
CA GLY A 291 8.92 -8.06 17.58
C GLY A 291 7.98 -9.05 16.87
N TYR A 292 6.66 -8.77 16.86
CA TYR A 292 5.64 -9.63 16.24
C TYR A 292 4.75 -8.89 15.26
N MET A 293 5.35 -8.12 14.34
CA MET A 293 4.62 -7.28 13.38
C MET A 293 3.49 -8.03 12.63
N PRO A 294 3.66 -9.29 12.15
CA PRO A 294 2.58 -9.99 11.45
C PRO A 294 1.27 -10.12 12.22
N LYS A 295 1.31 -10.10 13.54
CA LYS A 295 0.12 -10.22 14.39
C LYS A 295 -0.73 -8.93 14.45
N ALA A 296 -0.18 -7.78 14.08
CA ALA A 296 -0.85 -6.48 14.24
C ALA A 296 -2.15 -6.34 13.44
N ASN A 297 -2.30 -7.08 12.35
CA ASN A 297 -3.52 -7.06 11.54
C ASN A 297 -4.76 -7.56 12.30
N ALA A 298 -4.61 -8.52 13.21
CA ALA A 298 -5.73 -9.10 13.94
C ALA A 298 -6.42 -8.11 14.90
N PRO A 299 -5.73 -7.41 15.81
CA PRO A 299 -6.38 -6.40 16.67
C PRO A 299 -6.94 -5.22 15.86
N ALA A 300 -6.30 -4.84 14.74
CA ALA A 300 -6.84 -3.80 13.86
C ALA A 300 -8.16 -4.25 13.24
N ALA A 301 -8.23 -5.46 12.69
CA ALA A 301 -9.44 -6.04 12.10
C ALA A 301 -10.57 -6.18 13.14
N ARG A 302 -10.30 -6.78 14.30
CA ARG A 302 -11.28 -6.91 15.38
C ARG A 302 -11.87 -5.56 15.80
N GLY A 303 -11.02 -4.56 15.95
CA GLY A 303 -11.45 -3.21 16.31
C GLY A 303 -12.31 -2.55 15.23
N ALA A 304 -11.97 -2.72 13.96
CA ALA A 304 -12.74 -2.21 12.83
C ALA A 304 -14.11 -2.90 12.73
N LEU A 305 -14.16 -4.23 12.80
CA LEU A 305 -15.40 -5.02 12.78
C LEU A 305 -16.31 -4.62 13.94
N LYS A 306 -15.78 -4.51 15.17
CA LYS A 306 -16.54 -4.07 16.35
C LYS A 306 -17.15 -2.68 16.15
N LYS A 307 -16.38 -1.72 15.61
CA LYS A 307 -16.88 -0.36 15.33
C LYS A 307 -17.93 -0.33 14.22
N ALA A 308 -17.82 -1.22 13.24
CA ALA A 308 -18.77 -1.35 12.15
C ALA A 308 -20.03 -2.12 12.56
N GLY A 309 -20.01 -2.86 13.66
CA GLY A 309 -21.11 -3.77 14.04
C GLY A 309 -21.28 -4.95 13.10
N VAL A 310 -20.20 -5.41 12.47
CA VAL A 310 -20.19 -6.48 11.45
C VAL A 310 -19.41 -7.68 11.97
N ASP A 311 -19.93 -8.87 11.74
CA ASP A 311 -19.23 -10.13 12.02
C ASP A 311 -18.28 -10.48 10.86
N ILE A 312 -17.14 -11.08 11.19
CA ILE A 312 -16.13 -11.48 10.18
C ILE A 312 -16.70 -12.47 9.17
N LYS A 313 -17.66 -13.32 9.56
CA LYS A 313 -18.33 -14.29 8.67
C LYS A 313 -19.16 -13.62 7.57
N ASP A 314 -19.60 -12.38 7.79
CA ASP A 314 -20.42 -11.62 6.84
C ASP A 314 -19.57 -10.88 5.79
N ILE A 315 -18.24 -10.86 5.97
CA ILE A 315 -17.30 -10.22 5.05
C ILE A 315 -17.14 -11.08 3.79
N LYS A 316 -17.43 -10.49 2.64
CA LYS A 316 -17.37 -11.18 1.33
C LYS A 316 -16.02 -11.11 0.64
N ALA A 317 -15.24 -10.06 0.89
CA ALA A 317 -13.93 -9.86 0.28
C ALA A 317 -12.96 -9.30 1.33
N ILE A 318 -11.78 -9.87 1.42
CA ILE A 318 -10.77 -9.50 2.40
C ILE A 318 -9.45 -9.24 1.68
N LYS A 319 -8.89 -8.07 1.90
CA LYS A 319 -7.53 -7.71 1.50
C LYS A 319 -6.70 -7.52 2.76
N THR A 320 -5.56 -8.15 2.82
CA THR A 320 -4.65 -8.10 3.96
C THR A 320 -3.36 -7.39 3.60
N HIS A 321 -2.72 -6.79 4.58
CA HIS A 321 -1.30 -6.47 4.49
C HIS A 321 -0.52 -7.76 4.74
N ASN A 322 0.14 -8.27 3.72
CA ASN A 322 0.85 -9.54 3.78
C ASN A 322 2.28 -9.48 3.21
N PRO A 323 3.19 -8.72 3.83
CA PRO A 323 4.59 -8.71 3.43
C PRO A 323 5.27 -10.08 3.61
N PHE A 324 4.70 -10.93 4.45
CA PHE A 324 5.09 -12.33 4.60
C PHE A 324 3.84 -13.23 4.52
N ALA A 325 3.98 -14.43 4.00
CA ALA A 325 2.92 -15.44 4.00
C ALA A 325 2.44 -15.76 5.44
N VAL A 326 3.34 -15.61 6.41
CA VAL A 326 3.06 -15.73 7.85
C VAL A 326 1.90 -14.84 8.29
N ASN A 327 1.75 -13.62 7.74
CA ASN A 327 0.66 -12.71 8.07
C ASN A 327 -0.71 -13.32 7.77
N ASP A 328 -0.86 -13.92 6.59
CA ASP A 328 -2.12 -14.52 6.16
C ASP A 328 -2.44 -15.80 6.95
N ILE A 329 -1.43 -16.64 7.21
CA ILE A 329 -1.59 -17.86 8.00
C ILE A 329 -1.98 -17.51 9.45
N PHE A 330 -1.33 -16.50 10.03
CA PHE A 330 -1.70 -16.02 11.37
C PHE A 330 -3.15 -15.53 11.41
N LEU A 331 -3.56 -14.70 10.46
CA LEU A 331 -4.94 -14.20 10.37
C LEU A 331 -5.97 -15.33 10.16
N ASN A 332 -5.64 -16.33 9.34
CA ASN A 332 -6.48 -17.51 9.18
C ASN A 332 -6.73 -18.21 10.53
N ARG A 333 -5.67 -18.46 11.28
CA ARG A 333 -5.75 -19.17 12.58
C ARG A 333 -6.42 -18.31 13.66
N GLU A 334 -6.13 -17.02 13.67
CA GLU A 334 -6.55 -16.08 14.72
C GLU A 334 -8.00 -15.57 14.55
N LEU A 335 -8.46 -15.37 13.31
CA LEU A 335 -9.78 -14.84 12.99
C LEU A 335 -10.70 -15.86 12.29
N GLY A 336 -10.22 -17.07 12.02
CA GLY A 336 -10.99 -18.10 11.32
C GLY A 336 -11.29 -17.75 9.85
N ILE A 337 -10.51 -16.88 9.23
CA ILE A 337 -10.72 -16.47 7.82
C ILE A 337 -10.10 -17.51 6.90
N PRO A 338 -10.86 -18.17 6.00
CA PRO A 338 -10.28 -19.08 5.03
C PRO A 338 -9.27 -18.38 4.11
N LEU A 339 -8.10 -19.00 3.90
CA LEU A 339 -7.00 -18.43 3.11
C LEU A 339 -7.42 -18.12 1.67
N ASP A 340 -8.27 -18.92 1.07
CA ASP A 340 -8.79 -18.75 -0.29
C ASP A 340 -9.74 -17.54 -0.42
N LYS A 341 -10.35 -17.07 0.68
CA LYS A 341 -11.18 -15.85 0.71
C LYS A 341 -10.36 -14.56 0.87
N MET A 342 -9.09 -14.68 1.26
CA MET A 342 -8.18 -13.55 1.36
C MET A 342 -7.51 -13.26 0.02
N ASN A 343 -7.33 -11.97 -0.28
CA ASN A 343 -6.44 -11.49 -1.35
C ASN A 343 -6.79 -11.99 -2.77
N ASN A 344 -8.08 -12.20 -3.06
CA ASN A 344 -8.55 -12.47 -4.42
C ASN A 344 -8.00 -11.41 -5.39
N TYR A 345 -7.58 -11.83 -6.57
CA TYR A 345 -6.90 -11.03 -7.59
C TYR A 345 -5.48 -10.56 -7.20
N GLY A 346 -4.84 -11.23 -6.23
CA GLY A 346 -3.45 -11.03 -5.84
C GLY A 346 -3.25 -10.13 -4.62
N SER A 347 -1.98 -9.99 -4.21
CA SER A 347 -1.55 -9.21 -3.04
C SER A 347 -0.11 -8.77 -3.14
N SER A 348 0.38 -7.99 -2.18
CA SER A 348 1.76 -7.52 -2.11
C SER A 348 2.82 -8.63 -2.12
N LEU A 349 2.49 -9.84 -1.70
CA LEU A 349 3.37 -11.01 -1.89
C LEU A 349 3.73 -11.27 -3.36
N ILE A 350 2.89 -10.81 -4.29
CA ILE A 350 3.05 -11.10 -5.72
C ILE A 350 3.59 -9.89 -6.48
N TRP A 351 3.01 -8.70 -6.30
CA TRP A 351 3.40 -7.50 -7.06
C TRP A 351 4.35 -6.57 -6.31
N GLY A 352 4.81 -6.94 -5.12
CA GLY A 352 5.68 -6.14 -4.31
C GLY A 352 4.94 -5.18 -3.37
N HIS A 353 5.72 -4.43 -2.62
CA HIS A 353 5.25 -3.53 -1.55
C HIS A 353 5.80 -2.12 -1.81
N PRO A 354 5.01 -1.26 -2.47
CA PRO A 354 5.33 0.15 -2.61
C PRO A 354 5.08 0.94 -1.32
#